data_e7c01237ea506ea5b7185544d6dd381c
#
_entry.id   e7c01237ea506ea5b7185544d6dd381c
#
_cell.length_a   1.000
_cell.length_b   1.000
_cell.length_c   1.000
_cell.angle_alpha   90.00
_cell.angle_beta   90.00
_cell.angle_gamma   90.00
#
_symmetry.space_group_name_H-M   'P 1'
#
loop_
_entity.id
_entity.type
_entity.pdbx_description
1 polymer ?
#
loop_
_entity_poly.entity_id
_entity_poly.type
_entity_poly.pdbx_seq_one_letter_code
_entity_poly.pdbx_strand_id
1 'polypeptide(L)'
;MVGTKRIAYIKEGKGPPILLLHGNPTSSFLWRNVIPELSGLGEVIAPDLIGQGDSDKLPVEEGPLRYTFEVVYRYLADFLEAIGVRESVTIVAHDWGTALGFYWAQQNPDSIRAIAYMEGIVCPLDSWADWPEDAVGIFKGFRSKKGEDLILERNLFIEGVLPNSILRNLT
;
A
#
# COMPACT_ATOMS: atom_id res chain seq x y z
N MET A 1 15.16 5.84 8.56
CA MET A 1 14.73 5.04 9.73
C MET A 1 13.46 5.66 10.28
N VAL A 2 12.49 4.86 10.62
CA VAL A 2 11.27 5.27 11.30
C VAL A 2 11.24 4.53 12.63
N GLY A 3 11.45 5.25 13.74
CA GLY A 3 11.79 4.63 15.00
C GLY A 3 13.02 3.72 14.83
N THR A 4 12.87 2.44 15.16
CA THR A 4 13.93 1.42 15.01
C THR A 4 13.85 0.65 13.69
N LYS A 5 12.88 0.94 12.84
CA LYS A 5 12.63 0.19 11.59
C LYS A 5 13.12 0.95 10.37
N ARG A 6 13.59 0.20 9.39
CA ARG A 6 13.99 0.71 8.09
C ARG A 6 12.79 0.64 7.13
N ILE A 7 12.48 1.76 6.48
CA ILE A 7 11.59 1.81 5.33
C ILE A 7 12.47 1.93 4.07
N ALA A 8 12.38 0.94 3.20
CA ALA A 8 12.99 0.98 1.88
C ALA A 8 12.14 1.85 0.95
N TYR A 9 12.77 2.59 0.05
CA TYR A 9 12.06 3.40 -0.94
C TYR A 9 12.94 3.73 -2.13
N ILE A 10 12.29 3.96 -3.27
CA ILE A 10 12.92 4.51 -4.47
C ILE A 10 12.71 6.03 -4.44
N LYS A 11 13.74 6.78 -4.83
CA LYS A 11 13.68 8.24 -4.95
C LYS A 11 14.39 8.66 -6.23
N GLU A 12 13.65 9.25 -7.17
CA GLU A 12 14.17 9.67 -8.48
C GLU A 12 13.57 11.03 -8.88
N GLY A 13 14.32 11.79 -9.70
CA GLY A 13 13.89 13.10 -10.16
C GLY A 13 14.15 14.22 -9.16
N LYS A 14 13.61 15.41 -9.46
CA LYS A 14 13.72 16.62 -8.63
C LYS A 14 12.47 17.49 -8.83
N GLY A 15 12.05 18.19 -7.79
CA GLY A 15 10.90 19.09 -7.85
C GLY A 15 9.82 18.74 -6.84
N PRO A 16 8.54 19.10 -7.09
CA PRO A 16 7.45 18.76 -6.19
C PRO A 16 7.32 17.24 -5.99
N PRO A 17 7.02 16.78 -4.78
CA PRO A 17 6.92 15.34 -4.49
C PRO A 17 5.79 14.65 -5.27
N ILE A 18 6.10 13.49 -5.86
CA ILE A 18 5.15 12.55 -6.45
C ILE A 18 5.27 11.26 -5.65
N LEU A 19 4.32 11.03 -4.75
CA LEU A 19 4.30 9.90 -3.84
C LEU A 19 3.53 8.73 -4.48
N LEU A 20 4.21 7.60 -4.70
CA LEU A 20 3.64 6.40 -5.28
C LEU A 20 3.37 5.36 -4.18
N LEU A 21 2.10 5.10 -3.89
CA LEU A 21 1.69 4.17 -2.82
C LEU A 21 1.13 2.88 -3.43
N HIS A 22 1.85 1.79 -3.21
CA HIS A 22 1.41 0.45 -3.57
C HIS A 22 0.45 -0.12 -2.53
N GLY A 23 -0.15 -1.27 -2.82
CA GLY A 23 -1.02 -1.99 -1.91
C GLY A 23 -0.55 -3.40 -1.58
N ASN A 24 -1.49 -4.22 -1.16
CA ASN A 24 -1.23 -5.58 -0.73
C ASN A 24 -1.46 -6.57 -1.89
N PRO A 25 -0.57 -7.54 -2.12
CA PRO A 25 0.66 -7.90 -1.41
C PRO A 25 1.92 -7.45 -2.16
N THR A 26 1.92 -6.30 -2.76
CA THR A 26 2.96 -5.80 -3.65
C THR A 26 4.05 -4.98 -2.92
N SER A 27 4.83 -4.25 -3.69
CA SER A 27 5.89 -3.35 -3.22
C SER A 27 6.06 -2.19 -4.20
N SER A 28 7.02 -1.31 -3.97
CA SER A 28 7.42 -0.26 -4.90
C SER A 28 7.74 -0.78 -6.31
N PHE A 29 8.07 -2.07 -6.46
CA PHE A 29 8.29 -2.71 -7.74
C PHE A 29 7.09 -2.64 -8.70
N LEU A 30 5.87 -2.48 -8.16
CA LEU A 30 4.67 -2.17 -8.94
C LEU A 30 4.90 -0.98 -9.89
N TRP A 31 5.62 0.03 -9.41
CA TRP A 31 5.82 1.31 -10.08
C TRP A 31 7.05 1.36 -11.00
N ARG A 32 7.82 0.27 -11.15
CA ARG A 32 9.10 0.23 -11.88
C ARG A 32 9.07 0.82 -13.29
N ASN A 33 7.94 0.69 -14.00
CA ASN A 33 7.75 1.25 -15.34
C ASN A 33 7.10 2.64 -15.34
N VAL A 34 6.58 3.09 -14.20
CA VAL A 34 5.93 4.40 -14.02
C VAL A 34 6.91 5.44 -13.51
N ILE A 35 7.84 5.03 -12.64
CA ILE A 35 8.85 5.92 -12.05
C ILE A 35 9.65 6.68 -13.10
N PRO A 36 10.21 6.06 -14.14
CA PRO A 36 10.98 6.77 -15.14
C PRO A 36 10.17 7.84 -15.90
N GLU A 37 8.89 7.57 -16.15
CA GLU A 37 8.00 8.50 -16.86
C GLU A 37 7.64 9.73 -16.02
N LEU A 38 7.60 9.57 -14.69
CA LEU A 38 7.24 10.65 -13.76
C LEU A 38 8.46 11.43 -13.23
N SER A 39 9.66 10.87 -13.30
CA SER A 39 10.87 11.48 -12.72
C SER A 39 11.28 12.80 -13.39
N GLY A 40 10.79 13.04 -14.61
CA GLY A 40 10.93 14.34 -15.30
C GLY A 40 9.92 15.41 -14.85
N LEU A 41 8.87 15.04 -14.12
CA LEU A 41 7.79 15.93 -13.69
C LEU A 41 7.90 16.35 -12.22
N GLY A 42 8.69 15.65 -11.42
CA GLY A 42 8.86 15.90 -9.99
C GLY A 42 9.81 14.92 -9.32
N GLU A 43 9.93 15.01 -8.00
CA GLU A 43 10.68 14.07 -7.18
C GLU A 43 9.77 12.87 -6.84
N VAL A 44 9.96 11.78 -7.58
CA VAL A 44 9.21 10.54 -7.36
C VAL A 44 9.72 9.83 -6.11
N ILE A 45 8.79 9.45 -5.23
CA ILE A 45 9.05 8.76 -3.97
C ILE A 45 8.13 7.54 -3.92
N ALA A 46 8.69 6.35 -3.95
CA ALA A 46 7.95 5.09 -3.91
C ALA A 46 8.43 4.22 -2.73
N PRO A 47 7.83 4.35 -1.54
CA PRO A 47 8.17 3.51 -0.40
C PRO A 47 7.64 2.09 -0.55
N ASP A 48 8.35 1.14 0.03
CA ASP A 48 7.79 -0.15 0.42
C ASP A 48 7.10 0.02 1.77
N LEU A 49 5.82 -0.30 1.86
CA LEU A 49 5.09 -0.22 3.12
C LEU A 49 5.73 -1.17 4.15
N ILE A 50 5.64 -0.81 5.45
CA ILE A 50 6.17 -1.66 6.53
C ILE A 50 5.63 -3.09 6.39
N GLY A 51 6.50 -4.08 6.48
CA GLY A 51 6.14 -5.48 6.29
C GLY A 51 6.19 -5.98 4.84
N GLN A 52 6.33 -5.10 3.86
CA GLN A 52 6.32 -5.45 2.42
C GLN A 52 7.65 -5.06 1.75
N GLY A 53 7.90 -5.62 0.56
CA GLY A 53 9.12 -5.36 -0.19
C GLY A 53 10.40 -5.52 0.65
N ASP A 54 11.31 -4.57 0.50
CA ASP A 54 12.60 -4.49 1.20
C ASP A 54 12.52 -3.73 2.54
N SER A 55 11.34 -3.26 2.94
CA SER A 55 11.12 -2.68 4.26
C SER A 55 11.17 -3.74 5.36
N ASP A 56 11.58 -3.32 6.56
CA ASP A 56 11.64 -4.20 7.72
C ASP A 56 10.28 -4.83 8.02
N LYS A 57 10.33 -6.04 8.57
CA LYS A 57 9.16 -6.78 9.07
C LYS A 57 9.00 -6.51 10.57
N LEU A 58 7.75 -6.38 11.01
CA LEU A 58 7.44 -6.28 12.42
C LEU A 58 7.54 -7.67 13.07
N PRO A 59 8.18 -7.77 14.25
CA PRO A 59 8.38 -9.04 14.91
C PRO A 59 7.06 -9.68 15.33
N VAL A 60 7.02 -11.01 15.39
CA VAL A 60 5.81 -11.77 15.71
C VAL A 60 5.33 -11.46 17.14
N GLU A 61 6.25 -11.11 18.02
CA GLU A 61 6.02 -10.74 19.41
C GLU A 61 5.14 -9.48 19.56
N GLU A 62 5.06 -8.63 18.54
CA GLU A 62 4.13 -7.49 18.51
C GLU A 62 2.67 -7.93 18.33
N GLY A 63 2.43 -9.23 18.14
CA GLY A 63 1.10 -9.83 18.10
C GLY A 63 0.41 -9.76 16.73
N PRO A 64 -0.84 -10.27 16.67
CA PRO A 64 -1.58 -10.42 15.41
C PRO A 64 -2.04 -9.08 14.80
N LEU A 65 -2.06 -7.99 15.57
CA LEU A 65 -2.51 -6.66 15.11
C LEU A 65 -1.36 -5.78 14.61
N ARG A 66 -0.15 -6.32 14.47
CA ARG A 66 1.04 -5.56 14.07
C ARG A 66 0.98 -4.93 12.67
N TYR A 67 0.05 -5.36 11.82
CA TYR A 67 -0.15 -4.82 10.47
C TYR A 67 -1.57 -4.30 10.26
N THR A 68 -2.22 -3.78 11.30
CA THR A 68 -3.49 -3.07 11.11
C THR A 68 -3.27 -1.80 10.29
N PHE A 69 -4.36 -1.27 9.73
CA PHE A 69 -4.32 -0.03 8.98
C PHE A 69 -3.62 1.10 9.74
N GLU A 70 -3.95 1.28 11.02
CA GLU A 70 -3.39 2.33 11.88
C GLU A 70 -1.88 2.18 12.07
N VAL A 71 -1.40 0.94 12.21
CA VAL A 71 0.03 0.67 12.36
C VAL A 71 0.77 0.98 11.07
N VAL A 72 0.27 0.49 9.93
CA VAL A 72 0.88 0.75 8.62
C VAL A 72 0.86 2.24 8.28
N TYR A 73 -0.27 2.92 8.55
CA TYR A 73 -0.38 4.35 8.35
C TYR A 73 0.62 5.15 9.18
N ARG A 74 0.77 4.82 10.46
CA ARG A 74 1.75 5.50 11.32
C ARG A 74 3.17 5.40 10.76
N TYR A 75 3.60 4.21 10.32
CA TYR A 75 4.90 4.05 9.69
C TYR A 75 5.03 4.87 8.40
N LEU A 76 3.98 4.97 7.59
CA LEU A 76 3.97 5.81 6.39
C LEU A 76 4.08 7.30 6.75
N ALA A 77 3.28 7.77 7.68
CA ALA A 77 3.27 9.18 8.10
C ALA A 77 4.62 9.60 8.69
N ASP A 78 5.16 8.79 9.62
CA ASP A 78 6.48 9.02 10.21
C ASP A 78 7.61 8.98 9.16
N PHE A 79 7.48 8.10 8.15
CA PHE A 79 8.42 8.06 7.03
C PHE A 79 8.38 9.35 6.21
N LEU A 80 7.19 9.82 5.82
CA LEU A 80 7.02 11.04 5.04
C LEU A 80 7.54 12.27 5.80
N GLU A 81 7.31 12.33 7.11
CA GLU A 81 7.86 13.37 7.96
C GLU A 81 9.39 13.31 8.01
N ALA A 82 9.96 12.11 8.18
CA ALA A 82 11.41 11.90 8.28
C ALA A 82 12.17 12.30 7.01
N ILE A 83 11.54 12.18 5.84
CA ILE A 83 12.14 12.58 4.55
C ILE A 83 11.72 13.99 4.09
N GLY A 84 10.92 14.70 4.90
CA GLY A 84 10.53 16.09 4.66
C GLY A 84 9.46 16.29 3.60
N VAL A 85 8.62 15.31 3.33
CA VAL A 85 7.47 15.43 2.41
C VAL A 85 6.32 16.13 3.14
N ARG A 86 6.09 17.43 2.81
CA ARG A 86 5.16 18.27 3.58
C ARG A 86 4.24 19.14 2.74
N GLU A 87 4.58 19.43 1.49
CA GLU A 87 3.84 20.40 0.67
C GLU A 87 3.83 20.02 -0.81
N SER A 88 2.81 20.46 -1.52
CA SER A 88 2.66 20.30 -2.97
C SER A 88 2.75 18.85 -3.44
N VAL A 89 2.26 17.90 -2.63
CA VAL A 89 2.38 16.47 -2.87
C VAL A 89 1.33 16.00 -3.88
N THR A 90 1.79 15.36 -4.95
CA THR A 90 0.91 14.56 -5.82
C THR A 90 0.96 13.11 -5.37
N ILE A 91 -0.18 12.55 -4.98
CA ILE A 91 -0.30 11.13 -4.60
C ILE A 91 -0.75 10.34 -5.82
N VAL A 92 -0.06 9.23 -6.11
CA VAL A 92 -0.50 8.19 -7.06
C VAL A 92 -0.61 6.89 -6.29
N ALA A 93 -1.80 6.31 -6.22
CA ALA A 93 -2.07 5.23 -5.29
C ALA A 93 -2.84 4.07 -5.93
N HIS A 94 -2.60 2.88 -5.43
CA HIS A 94 -3.24 1.65 -5.87
C HIS A 94 -3.60 0.80 -4.64
N ASP A 95 -4.79 0.16 -4.65
CA ASP A 95 -5.26 -0.79 -3.63
C ASP A 95 -5.23 -0.18 -2.21
N TRP A 96 -4.60 -0.81 -1.22
CA TRP A 96 -4.41 -0.27 0.14
C TRP A 96 -3.63 1.03 0.19
N GLY A 97 -2.75 1.27 -0.79
CA GLY A 97 -2.07 2.55 -0.93
C GLY A 97 -3.05 3.71 -1.12
N THR A 98 -4.21 3.46 -1.72
CA THR A 98 -5.28 4.47 -1.87
C THR A 98 -5.89 4.83 -0.53
N ALA A 99 -6.26 3.84 0.30
CA ALA A 99 -6.80 4.11 1.63
C ALA A 99 -5.80 4.90 2.51
N LEU A 100 -4.53 4.50 2.48
CA LEU A 100 -3.45 5.18 3.22
C LEU A 100 -3.22 6.60 2.70
N GLY A 101 -3.19 6.77 1.37
CA GLY A 101 -2.97 8.07 0.73
C GLY A 101 -4.12 9.04 0.97
N PHE A 102 -5.38 8.59 0.88
CA PHE A 102 -6.54 9.41 1.19
C PHE A 102 -6.59 9.79 2.67
N TYR A 103 -6.26 8.86 3.57
CA TYR A 103 -6.24 9.17 5.00
C TYR A 103 -5.13 10.18 5.31
N TRP A 104 -3.93 10.05 4.70
CA TRP A 104 -2.87 11.02 4.86
C TRP A 104 -3.27 12.39 4.30
N ALA A 105 -3.91 12.43 3.12
CA ALA A 105 -4.42 13.66 2.52
C ALA A 105 -5.47 14.36 3.39
N GLN A 106 -6.36 13.59 4.01
CA GLN A 106 -7.36 14.11 4.95
C GLN A 106 -6.71 14.77 6.17
N GLN A 107 -5.62 14.18 6.68
CA GLN A 107 -4.89 14.74 7.82
C GLN A 107 -3.98 15.93 7.44
N ASN A 108 -3.65 16.07 6.15
CA ASN A 108 -2.72 17.07 5.64
C ASN A 108 -3.28 17.78 4.37
N PRO A 109 -4.48 18.38 4.42
CA PRO A 109 -5.16 18.89 3.22
C PRO A 109 -4.34 19.97 2.49
N ASP A 110 -3.67 20.83 3.22
CA ASP A 110 -2.84 21.91 2.65
C ASP A 110 -1.56 21.41 1.97
N SER A 111 -1.18 20.15 2.23
CA SER A 111 -0.02 19.51 1.63
C SER A 111 -0.31 18.96 0.24
N ILE A 112 -1.58 18.79 -0.13
CA ILE A 112 -1.99 18.05 -1.32
C ILE A 112 -2.10 18.97 -2.54
N ARG A 113 -1.39 18.58 -3.61
CA ARG A 113 -1.53 19.18 -4.93
C ARG A 113 -2.55 18.47 -5.80
N ALA A 114 -2.48 17.14 -5.83
CA ALA A 114 -3.36 16.28 -6.63
C ALA A 114 -3.35 14.84 -6.13
N ILE A 115 -4.38 14.08 -6.47
CA ILE A 115 -4.45 12.65 -6.21
C ILE A 115 -4.90 11.94 -7.49
N ALA A 116 -4.13 10.94 -7.92
CA ALA A 116 -4.50 9.95 -8.92
C ALA A 116 -4.55 8.57 -8.24
N TYR A 117 -5.57 7.78 -8.54
CA TYR A 117 -5.69 6.45 -7.94
C TYR A 117 -6.32 5.45 -8.91
N MET A 118 -6.06 4.18 -8.68
CA MET A 118 -6.59 3.08 -9.45
C MET A 118 -6.86 1.88 -8.55
N GLU A 119 -7.93 1.14 -8.82
CA GLU A 119 -8.35 -0.05 -8.07
C GLU A 119 -8.33 0.21 -6.55
N GLY A 120 -8.84 1.38 -6.17
CA GLY A 120 -8.60 1.94 -4.84
C GLY A 120 -9.64 1.52 -3.82
N ILE A 121 -9.18 1.30 -2.58
CA ILE A 121 -10.04 1.21 -1.40
C ILE A 121 -10.36 2.64 -0.96
N VAL A 122 -11.57 3.11 -1.31
CA VAL A 122 -11.96 4.51 -1.16
C VAL A 122 -12.95 4.77 -0.01
N CYS A 123 -13.56 3.71 0.51
CA CYS A 123 -14.46 3.78 1.65
C CYS A 123 -14.46 2.47 2.43
N PRO A 124 -14.82 2.50 3.72
CA PRO A 124 -15.14 1.30 4.46
C PRO A 124 -16.32 0.55 3.81
N LEU A 125 -16.29 -0.77 3.88
CA LEU A 125 -17.40 -1.64 3.53
C LEU A 125 -18.03 -2.13 4.84
N ASP A 126 -19.18 -1.60 5.19
CA ASP A 126 -19.82 -1.85 6.48
C ASP A 126 -20.47 -3.24 6.56
N SER A 127 -20.77 -3.82 5.42
CA SER A 127 -21.48 -5.09 5.31
C SER A 127 -20.85 -5.99 4.23
N TRP A 128 -20.92 -7.30 4.44
CA TRP A 128 -20.56 -8.26 3.39
C TRP A 128 -21.49 -8.20 2.17
N ALA A 129 -22.67 -7.57 2.30
CA ALA A 129 -23.57 -7.34 1.17
C ALA A 129 -23.04 -6.28 0.19
N ASP A 130 -22.11 -5.43 0.65
CA ASP A 130 -21.49 -4.38 -0.15
C ASP A 130 -20.28 -4.87 -0.94
N TRP A 131 -19.85 -6.13 -0.69
CA TRP A 131 -18.74 -6.74 -1.40
C TRP A 131 -19.17 -7.27 -2.77
N PRO A 132 -18.27 -7.25 -3.77
CA PRO A 132 -18.52 -7.93 -5.04
C PRO A 132 -18.87 -9.41 -4.83
N GLU A 133 -19.90 -9.88 -5.52
CA GLU A 133 -20.46 -11.23 -5.34
C GLU A 133 -19.42 -12.33 -5.58
N ASP A 134 -18.55 -12.15 -6.57
CA ASP A 134 -17.46 -13.06 -6.95
C ASP A 134 -16.28 -13.06 -5.96
N ALA A 135 -16.10 -11.97 -5.19
CA ALA A 135 -14.99 -11.82 -4.25
C ALA A 135 -15.38 -12.11 -2.79
N VAL A 136 -16.65 -11.92 -2.41
CA VAL A 136 -17.09 -12.01 -1.00
C VAL A 136 -16.75 -13.34 -0.33
N GLY A 137 -16.86 -14.45 -1.06
CA GLY A 137 -16.61 -15.79 -0.51
C GLY A 137 -15.16 -15.98 -0.04
N ILE A 138 -14.20 -15.55 -0.86
CA ILE A 138 -12.79 -15.72 -0.56
C ILE A 138 -12.34 -14.77 0.58
N PHE A 139 -12.82 -13.53 0.58
CA PHE A 139 -12.49 -12.57 1.64
C PHE A 139 -13.13 -12.91 2.98
N LYS A 140 -14.34 -13.51 2.99
CA LYS A 140 -14.91 -14.13 4.22
C LYS A 140 -14.04 -15.29 4.71
N GLY A 141 -13.53 -16.12 3.80
CA GLY A 141 -12.61 -17.21 4.12
C GLY A 141 -11.35 -16.67 4.82
N PHE A 142 -10.70 -15.66 4.27
CA PHE A 142 -9.50 -15.06 4.85
C PHE A 142 -9.73 -14.42 6.23
N ARG A 143 -10.94 -13.93 6.50
CA ARG A 143 -11.32 -13.35 7.81
C ARG A 143 -11.96 -14.35 8.77
N SER A 144 -11.99 -15.64 8.42
CA SER A 144 -12.47 -16.72 9.28
C SER A 144 -11.34 -17.29 10.14
N LYS A 145 -11.71 -18.20 11.07
CA LYS A 145 -10.74 -19.00 11.85
C LYS A 145 -9.77 -19.84 11.00
N LYS A 146 -10.13 -20.10 9.73
CA LYS A 146 -9.27 -20.80 8.76
C LYS A 146 -8.38 -19.86 7.96
N GLY A 147 -8.52 -18.56 8.17
CA GLY A 147 -7.78 -17.55 7.37
C GLY A 147 -6.27 -17.69 7.49
N GLU A 148 -5.76 -17.99 8.67
CA GLU A 148 -4.32 -18.23 8.88
C GLU A 148 -3.82 -19.43 8.06
N ASP A 149 -4.53 -20.58 8.07
CA ASP A 149 -4.20 -21.75 7.24
C ASP A 149 -4.23 -21.39 5.75
N LEU A 150 -5.27 -20.69 5.31
CA LEU A 150 -5.43 -20.31 3.91
C LEU A 150 -4.30 -19.39 3.42
N ILE A 151 -3.86 -18.45 4.26
CA ILE A 151 -2.87 -17.44 3.88
C ILE A 151 -1.44 -17.92 4.16
N LEU A 152 -1.16 -18.40 5.39
CA LEU A 152 0.21 -18.69 5.82
C LEU A 152 0.69 -20.07 5.37
N GLU A 153 -0.19 -21.09 5.37
CA GLU A 153 0.18 -22.45 5.01
C GLU A 153 -0.04 -22.73 3.51
N ARG A 154 -1.19 -22.30 2.98
CA ARG A 154 -1.55 -22.56 1.58
C ARG A 154 -1.15 -21.45 0.62
N ASN A 155 -0.72 -20.31 1.14
CA ASN A 155 -0.37 -19.13 0.34
C ASN A 155 -1.44 -18.76 -0.70
N LEU A 156 -2.72 -19.01 -0.37
CA LEU A 156 -3.82 -18.97 -1.34
C LEU A 156 -3.99 -17.59 -1.98
N PHE A 157 -3.65 -16.51 -1.28
CA PHE A 157 -3.75 -15.18 -1.85
C PHE A 157 -2.78 -15.00 -3.03
N ILE A 158 -1.54 -15.46 -2.89
CA ILE A 158 -0.49 -15.33 -3.92
C ILE A 158 -0.66 -16.39 -5.02
N GLU A 159 -0.89 -17.65 -4.63
CA GLU A 159 -0.89 -18.77 -5.57
C GLU A 159 -2.24 -18.98 -6.26
N GLY A 160 -3.33 -18.50 -5.63
CA GLY A 160 -4.68 -18.71 -6.15
C GLY A 160 -5.37 -17.43 -6.59
N VAL A 161 -5.43 -16.40 -5.72
CA VAL A 161 -6.23 -15.20 -6.03
C VAL A 161 -5.55 -14.34 -7.08
N LEU A 162 -4.29 -13.97 -6.88
CA LEU A 162 -3.58 -13.06 -7.78
C LEU A 162 -3.48 -13.57 -9.23
N PRO A 163 -3.08 -14.82 -9.51
CA PRO A 163 -2.99 -15.30 -10.89
C PRO A 163 -4.34 -15.29 -11.60
N ASN A 164 -5.43 -15.57 -10.87
CA ASN A 164 -6.78 -15.55 -11.43
C ASN A 164 -7.38 -14.14 -11.57
N SER A 165 -6.77 -13.14 -10.95
CA SER A 165 -7.17 -11.72 -11.07
C SER A 165 -6.45 -10.99 -12.20
N ILE A 166 -5.50 -11.64 -12.89
CA ILE A 166 -4.71 -11.05 -13.96
C ILE A 166 -5.18 -11.61 -15.30
N LEU A 167 -5.66 -10.74 -16.19
CA LEU A 167 -6.27 -11.15 -17.48
C LEU A 167 -5.25 -11.66 -18.50
N ARG A 168 -3.98 -11.34 -18.38
CA ARG A 168 -2.92 -11.83 -19.26
C ARG A 168 -2.12 -12.95 -18.62
N ASN A 169 -1.65 -13.90 -19.41
CA ASN A 169 -0.73 -14.92 -18.92
C ASN A 169 0.55 -14.28 -18.36
N LEU A 170 0.89 -14.64 -17.15
CA LEU A 170 2.17 -14.31 -16.55
C LEU A 170 3.21 -15.28 -17.12
N THR A 171 4.22 -14.76 -17.81
CA THR A 171 5.36 -15.53 -18.34
C THR A 171 6.53 -15.43 -17.41
#